data_3cb37edd1261b1f164770f14da211d9b
#
_entry.id   3cb37edd1261b1f164770f14da211d9b
#
_cell.length_a   1.000
_cell.length_b   1.000
_cell.length_c   1.000
_cell.angle_alpha   90.00
_cell.angle_beta   90.00
_cell.angle_gamma   90.00
#
_symmetry.space_group_name_H-M   'P 1'
#
loop_
_entity.id
_entity.type
_entity.pdbx_description
1 polymer ?
#
loop_
_entity_poly.entity_id
_entity_poly.type
_entity_poly.pdbx_seq_one_letter_code
_entity_poly.pdbx_strand_id
1 'polypeptide(L)'
;SGYMSLGAAQLLQRGFEVFRLNFRDHGDSHHLNPDLFHSNLIDEVVHAALDLAGRFPARPLLAAGWSLGGNFALRLALRAPAAGLPLAGVAAVCPVLDPALTLVQMERTPLYLRHFENSWRRSLVRKRELFPELHDYDDATLRLGMRELTERLLLRNTDFGSLQAYFDGYSIAGDRLSRLEVPAHILTAADDPVIPVAGFRALALAPDTRLEIAPQGGHCGFLHGAGLDGHAEAWIAD
;
A
#
# COMPACT_ATOMS: atom_id res chain seq x y z
N SER A 1 5.82 0.76 -10.60
CA SER A 1 5.62 -0.66 -10.88
C SER A 1 4.82 -0.84 -12.17
N GLY A 2 5.07 -1.95 -12.91
CA GLY A 2 4.42 -2.21 -14.21
C GLY A 2 2.89 -2.25 -14.09
N TYR A 3 2.35 -2.94 -13.12
CA TYR A 3 0.88 -3.05 -12.91
C TYR A 3 0.21 -1.70 -12.63
N MET A 4 0.86 -0.75 -11.96
CA MET A 4 0.31 0.61 -11.79
C MET A 4 0.15 1.34 -13.13
N SER A 5 1.07 1.14 -14.07
CA SER A 5 0.98 1.74 -15.39
C SER A 5 -0.06 1.05 -16.27
N LEU A 6 -0.18 -0.27 -16.17
CA LEU A 6 -1.21 -1.04 -16.87
C LEU A 6 -2.61 -0.70 -16.36
N GLY A 7 -2.80 -0.67 -15.03
CA GLY A 7 -4.08 -0.24 -14.43
C GLY A 7 -4.46 1.18 -14.82
N ALA A 8 -3.51 2.11 -14.80
CA ALA A 8 -3.77 3.47 -15.26
C ALA A 8 -4.20 3.51 -16.74
N ALA A 9 -3.59 2.71 -17.62
CA ALA A 9 -3.96 2.65 -19.02
C ALA A 9 -5.39 2.09 -19.22
N GLN A 10 -5.75 1.05 -18.45
CA GLN A 10 -7.10 0.47 -18.48
C GLN A 10 -8.17 1.49 -18.03
N LEU A 11 -7.91 2.22 -16.96
CA LEU A 11 -8.81 3.27 -16.46
C LEU A 11 -8.95 4.42 -17.47
N LEU A 12 -7.84 4.88 -18.08
CA LEU A 12 -7.89 5.92 -19.12
C LEU A 12 -8.73 5.49 -20.33
N GLN A 13 -8.63 4.23 -20.76
CA GLN A 13 -9.44 3.69 -21.87
C GLN A 13 -10.94 3.69 -21.55
N ARG A 14 -11.33 3.63 -20.27
CA ARG A 14 -12.71 3.72 -19.78
C ARG A 14 -13.16 5.15 -19.48
N GLY A 15 -12.35 6.15 -19.80
CA GLY A 15 -12.70 7.57 -19.66
C GLY A 15 -12.43 8.17 -18.28
N PHE A 16 -11.71 7.47 -17.40
CA PHE A 16 -11.26 8.06 -16.14
C PHE A 16 -10.11 9.03 -16.34
N GLU A 17 -10.06 10.07 -15.55
CA GLU A 17 -8.82 10.81 -15.30
C GLU A 17 -8.03 10.09 -14.22
N VAL A 18 -6.75 9.83 -14.47
CA VAL A 18 -5.93 8.98 -13.57
C VAL A 18 -4.77 9.77 -13.00
N PHE A 19 -4.71 9.79 -11.68
CA PHE A 19 -3.60 10.37 -10.92
C PHE A 19 -2.85 9.25 -10.19
N ARG A 20 -1.55 9.13 -10.41
CA ARG A 20 -0.70 8.16 -9.73
C ARG A 20 0.04 8.84 -8.59
N LEU A 21 -0.34 8.52 -7.37
CA LEU A 21 0.33 9.02 -6.18
C LEU A 21 1.63 8.24 -5.95
N ASN A 22 2.76 8.94 -5.93
CA ASN A 22 4.00 8.42 -5.35
C ASN A 22 4.01 8.78 -3.86
N PHE A 23 4.13 7.77 -3.01
CA PHE A 23 4.41 8.01 -1.60
C PHE A 23 5.79 8.67 -1.43
N ARG A 24 6.04 9.25 -0.26
CA ARG A 24 7.37 9.72 0.12
C ARG A 24 8.42 8.66 -0.22
N ASP A 25 9.56 9.05 -0.74
CA ASP A 25 10.68 8.17 -1.13
C ASP A 25 10.34 7.12 -2.22
N HIS A 26 9.24 7.29 -2.93
CA HIS A 26 8.91 6.44 -4.08
C HIS A 26 9.07 7.21 -5.39
N GLY A 27 9.50 6.50 -6.44
CA GLY A 27 9.90 7.14 -7.70
C GLY A 27 11.11 8.06 -7.47
N ASP A 28 11.06 9.26 -8.00
CA ASP A 28 12.13 10.27 -7.86
C ASP A 28 11.82 11.32 -6.78
N SER A 29 10.97 11.00 -5.80
CA SER A 29 10.50 11.97 -4.81
C SER A 29 11.40 12.11 -3.57
N HIS A 30 12.52 11.39 -3.45
CA HIS A 30 13.40 11.39 -2.27
C HIS A 30 13.91 12.77 -1.86
N HIS A 31 14.13 13.66 -2.83
CA HIS A 31 14.64 15.02 -2.61
C HIS A 31 13.59 16.00 -2.07
N LEU A 32 12.32 15.63 -2.13
CA LEU A 32 11.21 16.54 -1.75
C LEU A 32 10.96 16.62 -0.25
N ASN A 33 11.46 15.67 0.52
CA ASN A 33 11.28 15.64 1.97
C ASN A 33 12.51 15.02 2.66
N PRO A 34 13.03 15.60 3.74
CA PRO A 34 14.19 15.04 4.44
C PRO A 34 13.86 13.77 5.23
N ASP A 35 12.64 13.61 5.75
CA ASP A 35 12.28 12.46 6.57
C ASP A 35 12.09 11.19 5.75
N LEU A 36 12.25 10.03 6.40
CA LEU A 36 12.05 8.72 5.77
C LEU A 36 10.55 8.42 5.58
N PHE A 37 10.26 7.68 4.51
CA PHE A 37 8.95 7.04 4.35
C PHE A 37 8.71 6.00 5.44
N HIS A 38 7.50 5.97 5.96
CA HIS A 38 6.97 4.87 6.75
C HIS A 38 5.47 4.66 6.50
N SER A 39 4.98 3.44 6.72
CA SER A 39 3.61 3.05 6.33
C SER A 39 2.49 3.71 7.14
N ASN A 40 2.81 4.48 8.18
CA ASN A 40 1.84 5.25 8.95
C ASN A 40 1.59 6.67 8.41
N LEU A 41 2.22 7.09 7.30
CA LEU A 41 2.02 8.40 6.69
C LEU A 41 0.69 8.52 5.93
N ILE A 42 -0.40 8.13 6.58
CA ILE A 42 -1.75 8.18 5.96
C ILE A 42 -2.22 9.61 5.73
N ASP A 43 -1.82 10.54 6.57
CA ASP A 43 -2.26 11.94 6.47
C ASP A 43 -1.73 12.61 5.19
N GLU A 44 -0.54 12.21 4.69
CA GLU A 44 -0.04 12.66 3.38
C GLU A 44 -0.97 12.23 2.23
N VAL A 45 -1.48 11.00 2.30
CA VAL A 45 -2.40 10.46 1.29
C VAL A 45 -3.77 11.15 1.39
N VAL A 46 -4.25 11.41 2.59
CA VAL A 46 -5.49 12.17 2.82
C VAL A 46 -5.37 13.58 2.25
N HIS A 47 -4.28 14.29 2.53
CA HIS A 47 -4.06 15.64 2.01
C HIS A 47 -3.96 15.67 0.49
N ALA A 48 -3.26 14.68 -0.11
CA ALA A 48 -3.18 14.58 -1.57
C ALA A 48 -4.56 14.31 -2.21
N ALA A 49 -5.39 13.48 -1.58
CA ALA A 49 -6.74 13.20 -2.04
C ALA A 49 -7.67 14.42 -1.90
N LEU A 50 -7.55 15.18 -0.81
CA LEU A 50 -8.29 16.45 -0.61
C LEU A 50 -7.89 17.51 -1.64
N ASP A 51 -6.60 17.64 -1.95
CA ASP A 51 -6.12 18.54 -3.00
C ASP A 51 -6.71 18.17 -4.37
N LEU A 52 -6.73 16.89 -4.72
CA LEU A 52 -7.35 16.40 -5.95
C LEU A 52 -8.86 16.67 -5.97
N ALA A 53 -9.57 16.36 -4.88
CA ALA A 53 -11.01 16.64 -4.79
C ALA A 53 -11.32 18.13 -4.94
N GLY A 54 -10.49 19.00 -4.36
CA GLY A 54 -10.61 20.47 -4.50
C GLY A 54 -10.35 20.97 -5.93
N ARG A 55 -9.46 20.31 -6.68
CA ARG A 55 -9.17 20.65 -8.08
C ARG A 55 -10.27 20.18 -9.05
N PHE A 56 -10.99 19.12 -8.68
CA PHE A 56 -12.02 18.48 -9.52
C PHE A 56 -13.35 18.30 -8.78
N PRO A 57 -13.96 19.37 -8.25
CA PRO A 57 -15.09 19.28 -7.31
C PRO A 57 -16.37 18.69 -7.93
N ALA A 58 -16.49 18.68 -9.26
CA ALA A 58 -17.63 18.11 -9.96
C ALA A 58 -17.45 16.64 -10.37
N ARG A 59 -16.33 16.01 -9.98
CA ARG A 59 -16.02 14.64 -10.37
C ARG A 59 -16.00 13.71 -9.14
N PRO A 60 -16.57 12.50 -9.24
CA PRO A 60 -16.41 11.50 -8.18
C PRO A 60 -14.94 11.09 -8.08
N LEU A 61 -14.40 11.11 -6.86
CA LEU A 61 -13.06 10.62 -6.59
C LEU A 61 -13.13 9.14 -6.21
N LEU A 62 -12.33 8.33 -6.86
CA LEU A 62 -12.13 6.91 -6.54
C LEU A 62 -10.66 6.68 -6.18
N ALA A 63 -10.40 5.74 -5.29
CA ALA A 63 -9.04 5.34 -4.96
C ALA A 63 -8.82 3.86 -5.28
N ALA A 64 -7.66 3.54 -5.85
CA ALA A 64 -7.28 2.16 -6.11
C ALA A 64 -5.82 1.90 -5.68
N GLY A 65 -5.54 0.68 -5.21
CA GLY A 65 -4.18 0.34 -4.78
C GLY A 65 -3.92 -1.15 -4.71
N TRP A 66 -2.64 -1.50 -4.81
CA TRP A 66 -2.12 -2.86 -4.73
C TRP A 66 -1.25 -3.02 -3.49
N SER A 67 -1.33 -4.16 -2.83
CA SER A 67 -0.49 -4.50 -1.67
C SER A 67 -0.53 -3.40 -0.60
N LEU A 68 0.61 -2.79 -0.26
CA LEU A 68 0.68 -1.63 0.65
C LEU A 68 -0.17 -0.45 0.15
N GLY A 69 -0.23 -0.21 -1.16
CA GLY A 69 -1.11 0.81 -1.75
C GLY A 69 -2.59 0.51 -1.54
N GLY A 70 -2.99 -0.77 -1.56
CA GLY A 70 -4.34 -1.22 -1.21
C GLY A 70 -4.68 -0.98 0.27
N ASN A 71 -3.70 -1.21 1.17
CA ASN A 71 -3.84 -0.85 2.58
C ASN A 71 -4.05 0.67 2.75
N PHE A 72 -3.24 1.49 2.08
CA PHE A 72 -3.42 2.96 2.11
C PHE A 72 -4.78 3.39 1.55
N ALA A 73 -5.26 2.78 0.47
CA ALA A 73 -6.56 3.09 -0.12
C ALA A 73 -7.73 2.78 0.84
N LEU A 74 -7.69 1.63 1.52
CA LEU A 74 -8.70 1.27 2.53
C LEU A 74 -8.62 2.17 3.77
N ARG A 75 -7.42 2.54 4.21
CA ARG A 75 -7.24 3.49 5.32
C ARG A 75 -7.65 4.91 4.93
N LEU A 76 -7.46 5.31 3.68
CA LEU A 76 -8.01 6.56 3.15
C LEU A 76 -9.54 6.55 3.25
N ALA A 77 -10.20 5.45 2.87
CA ALA A 77 -11.64 5.30 3.00
C ALA A 77 -12.13 5.39 4.46
N LEU A 78 -11.39 4.82 5.42
CA LEU A 78 -11.68 4.95 6.85
C LEU A 78 -11.54 6.40 7.36
N ARG A 79 -10.66 7.19 6.77
CA ARG A 79 -10.42 8.60 7.16
C ARG A 79 -11.30 9.59 6.40
N ALA A 80 -11.84 9.19 5.25
CA ALA A 80 -12.57 10.06 4.34
C ALA A 80 -13.75 10.82 5.01
N PRO A 81 -14.65 10.19 5.80
CA PRO A 81 -15.74 10.90 6.44
C PRO A 81 -15.26 12.01 7.39
N ALA A 82 -14.32 11.68 8.28
CA ALA A 82 -13.81 12.63 9.26
C ALA A 82 -12.99 13.78 8.62
N ALA A 83 -12.36 13.51 7.46
CA ALA A 83 -11.61 14.49 6.69
C ALA A 83 -12.49 15.34 5.77
N GLY A 84 -13.79 15.04 5.65
CA GLY A 84 -14.66 15.70 4.66
C GLY A 84 -14.28 15.40 3.21
N LEU A 85 -13.59 14.27 2.96
CA LEU A 85 -13.18 13.85 1.63
C LEU A 85 -14.34 13.14 0.91
N PRO A 86 -14.84 13.65 -0.24
CA PRO A 86 -15.94 13.05 -0.99
C PRO A 86 -15.44 11.84 -1.81
N LEU A 87 -14.97 10.79 -1.12
CA LEU A 87 -14.49 9.58 -1.75
C LEU A 87 -15.69 8.66 -2.11
N ALA A 88 -15.86 8.39 -3.40
CA ALA A 88 -17.00 7.65 -3.92
C ALA A 88 -16.83 6.12 -3.84
N GLY A 89 -15.60 5.63 -3.76
CA GLY A 89 -15.32 4.20 -3.65
C GLY A 89 -13.84 3.88 -3.63
N VAL A 90 -13.53 2.64 -3.24
CA VAL A 90 -12.16 2.12 -3.16
C VAL A 90 -12.06 0.73 -3.75
N ALA A 91 -11.00 0.49 -4.55
CA ALA A 91 -10.60 -0.83 -5.02
C ALA A 91 -9.21 -1.19 -4.46
N ALA A 92 -9.10 -2.35 -3.80
CA ALA A 92 -7.85 -2.80 -3.18
C ALA A 92 -7.49 -4.22 -3.63
N VAL A 93 -6.31 -4.38 -4.23
CA VAL A 93 -5.80 -5.67 -4.70
C VAL A 93 -4.73 -6.18 -3.74
N CYS A 94 -4.93 -7.38 -3.18
CA CYS A 94 -4.05 -8.02 -2.20
C CYS A 94 -3.57 -7.04 -1.12
N PRO A 95 -4.45 -6.25 -0.45
CA PRO A 95 -4.01 -5.26 0.52
C PRO A 95 -3.30 -5.90 1.70
N VAL A 96 -2.25 -5.25 2.21
CA VAL A 96 -1.61 -5.65 3.47
C VAL A 96 -2.62 -5.49 4.60
N LEU A 97 -3.02 -6.59 5.24
CA LEU A 97 -3.97 -6.58 6.35
C LEU A 97 -3.27 -6.44 7.70
N ASP A 98 -2.42 -7.41 8.00
CA ASP A 98 -1.62 -7.48 9.21
C ASP A 98 -0.13 -7.36 8.83
N PRO A 99 0.50 -6.21 9.09
CA PRO A 99 1.89 -5.99 8.73
C PRO A 99 2.88 -6.92 9.43
N ALA A 100 2.63 -7.26 10.70
CA ALA A 100 3.50 -8.16 11.47
C ALA A 100 3.48 -9.57 10.86
N LEU A 101 2.29 -10.07 10.55
CA LEU A 101 2.12 -11.37 9.89
C LEU A 101 2.68 -11.35 8.46
N THR A 102 2.48 -10.26 7.73
CA THR A 102 3.04 -10.06 6.38
C THR A 102 4.56 -10.17 6.41
N LEU A 103 5.22 -9.51 7.36
CA LEU A 103 6.68 -9.61 7.51
C LEU A 103 7.14 -11.04 7.77
N VAL A 104 6.44 -11.77 8.65
CA VAL A 104 6.74 -13.20 8.92
C VAL A 104 6.60 -14.06 7.65
N GLN A 105 5.58 -13.80 6.82
CA GLN A 105 5.41 -14.53 5.56
C GLN A 105 6.48 -14.18 4.52
N MET A 106 6.86 -12.91 4.45
CA MET A 106 7.97 -12.48 3.56
C MET A 106 9.28 -13.14 3.96
N GLU A 107 9.57 -13.28 5.28
CA GLU A 107 10.76 -14.00 5.79
C GLU A 107 10.78 -15.49 5.36
N ARG A 108 9.61 -16.09 5.13
CA ARG A 108 9.45 -17.46 4.60
C ARG A 108 9.54 -17.55 3.08
N THR A 109 9.58 -16.42 2.39
CA THR A 109 9.55 -16.33 0.93
C THR A 109 10.78 -15.56 0.43
N PRO A 110 11.97 -16.19 0.38
CA PRO A 110 13.25 -15.50 0.21
C PRO A 110 13.37 -14.64 -1.05
N LEU A 111 12.73 -15.03 -2.14
CA LEU A 111 12.76 -14.24 -3.40
C LEU A 111 12.02 -12.91 -3.24
N TYR A 112 10.84 -12.92 -2.61
CA TYR A 112 10.09 -11.69 -2.32
C TYR A 112 10.85 -10.83 -1.30
N LEU A 113 11.30 -11.42 -0.20
CA LEU A 113 12.07 -10.70 0.82
C LEU A 113 13.27 -9.98 0.21
N ARG A 114 14.09 -10.68 -0.56
CA ARG A 114 15.27 -10.11 -1.23
C ARG A 114 14.91 -8.98 -2.18
N HIS A 115 13.81 -9.10 -2.92
CA HIS A 115 13.33 -8.04 -3.80
C HIS A 115 12.98 -6.77 -3.03
N PHE A 116 12.21 -6.91 -1.95
CA PHE A 116 11.80 -5.78 -1.10
C PHE A 116 12.99 -5.16 -0.38
N GLU A 117 13.85 -5.95 0.24
CA GLU A 117 15.08 -5.47 0.89
C GLU A 117 15.97 -4.69 -0.05
N ASN A 118 16.22 -5.19 -1.25
CA ASN A 118 17.06 -4.50 -2.22
C ASN A 118 16.43 -3.17 -2.69
N SER A 119 15.12 -3.14 -2.84
CA SER A 119 14.41 -1.93 -3.23
C SER A 119 14.47 -0.88 -2.12
N TRP A 120 14.24 -1.30 -0.88
CA TRP A 120 14.29 -0.41 0.28
C TRP A 120 15.71 0.09 0.57
N ARG A 121 16.72 -0.80 0.53
CA ARG A 121 18.14 -0.39 0.67
C ARG A 121 18.55 0.66 -0.35
N ARG A 122 18.16 0.51 -1.62
CA ARG A 122 18.43 1.52 -2.65
C ARG A 122 17.79 2.87 -2.30
N SER A 123 16.55 2.84 -1.80
CA SER A 123 15.85 4.04 -1.35
C SER A 123 16.58 4.71 -0.19
N LEU A 124 17.01 3.93 0.81
CA LEU A 124 17.77 4.43 1.96
C LEU A 124 19.14 5.01 1.56
N VAL A 125 19.87 4.34 0.66
CA VAL A 125 21.15 4.87 0.13
C VAL A 125 20.89 6.22 -0.54
N ARG A 126 19.88 6.31 -1.39
CA ARG A 126 19.51 7.57 -2.04
C ARG A 126 19.16 8.67 -1.06
N LYS A 127 18.45 8.33 0.01
CA LYS A 127 18.09 9.28 1.07
C LYS A 127 19.34 9.78 1.81
N ARG A 128 20.26 8.88 2.18
CA ARG A 128 21.53 9.21 2.81
C ARG A 128 22.40 10.15 1.94
N GLU A 129 22.42 9.91 0.62
CA GLU A 129 23.15 10.79 -0.32
C GLU A 129 22.59 12.20 -0.40
N LEU A 130 21.24 12.32 -0.32
CA LEU A 130 20.57 13.62 -0.41
C LEU A 130 20.60 14.42 0.89
N PHE A 131 20.58 13.73 2.03
CA PHE A 131 20.49 14.34 3.36
C PHE A 131 21.48 13.70 4.34
N PRO A 132 22.82 13.78 4.07
CA PRO A 132 23.83 13.09 4.87
C PRO A 132 23.88 13.52 6.33
N GLU A 133 23.52 14.79 6.62
CA GLU A 133 23.48 15.32 7.99
C GLU A 133 22.36 14.70 8.86
N LEU A 134 21.32 14.17 8.23
CA LEU A 134 20.16 13.57 8.93
C LEU A 134 20.20 12.04 8.90
N HIS A 135 20.83 11.47 7.90
CA HIS A 135 20.85 10.03 7.64
C HIS A 135 22.27 9.48 7.65
N ASP A 136 22.87 9.37 8.85
CA ASP A 136 24.24 8.94 9.12
C ASP A 136 24.40 7.42 9.30
N TYR A 137 23.35 6.62 8.96
CA TYR A 137 23.46 5.16 9.07
C TYR A 137 24.49 4.59 8.10
N ASP A 138 25.31 3.69 8.63
CA ASP A 138 26.43 3.08 7.92
C ASP A 138 25.99 1.90 7.03
N ASP A 139 26.94 1.40 6.25
CA ASP A 139 26.67 0.24 5.39
C ASP A 139 26.44 -1.05 6.18
N ALA A 140 26.90 -1.16 7.42
CA ALA A 140 26.59 -2.28 8.29
C ALA A 140 25.11 -2.29 8.66
N THR A 141 24.55 -1.12 8.98
CA THR A 141 23.10 -0.94 9.21
C THR A 141 22.30 -1.31 7.95
N LEU A 142 22.73 -0.88 6.76
CA LEU A 142 22.05 -1.22 5.51
C LEU A 142 22.08 -2.72 5.16
N ARG A 143 23.01 -3.51 5.72
CA ARG A 143 23.09 -4.97 5.55
C ARG A 143 22.17 -5.77 6.47
N LEU A 144 21.57 -5.15 7.48
CA LEU A 144 20.62 -5.82 8.38
C LEU A 144 19.44 -6.41 7.58
N GLY A 145 18.84 -7.45 8.12
CA GLY A 145 17.59 -8.00 7.60
C GLY A 145 16.43 -7.02 7.73
N MET A 146 15.36 -7.22 6.98
CA MET A 146 14.23 -6.28 6.90
C MET A 146 13.67 -5.93 8.29
N ARG A 147 13.47 -6.91 9.17
CA ARG A 147 12.95 -6.71 10.53
C ARG A 147 13.85 -5.80 11.35
N GLU A 148 15.13 -6.14 11.45
CA GLU A 148 16.10 -5.38 12.24
C GLU A 148 16.34 -3.99 11.67
N LEU A 149 16.39 -3.88 10.34
CA LEU A 149 16.54 -2.60 9.66
C LEU A 149 15.32 -1.69 9.90
N THR A 150 14.11 -2.27 9.83
CA THR A 150 12.86 -1.55 10.13
C THR A 150 12.86 -1.06 11.58
N GLU A 151 13.15 -1.94 12.53
CA GLU A 151 13.20 -1.60 13.93
C GLU A 151 14.23 -0.49 14.21
N ARG A 152 15.45 -0.67 13.72
CA ARG A 152 16.55 0.28 13.96
C ARG A 152 16.30 1.67 13.38
N LEU A 153 15.81 1.75 12.13
CA LEU A 153 15.59 3.03 11.48
C LEU A 153 14.28 3.69 11.89
N LEU A 154 13.21 2.91 12.09
CA LEU A 154 11.93 3.45 12.52
C LEU A 154 11.96 3.97 13.94
N LEU A 155 12.47 3.21 14.88
CA LEU A 155 12.54 3.63 16.29
C LEU A 155 13.46 4.84 16.49
N ARG A 156 14.46 5.02 15.62
CA ARG A 156 15.32 6.21 15.62
C ARG A 156 14.65 7.45 15.07
N ASN A 157 13.81 7.30 14.05
CA ASN A 157 13.26 8.41 13.26
C ASN A 157 11.76 8.66 13.49
N THR A 158 11.14 7.94 14.45
CA THR A 158 9.71 8.07 14.76
C THR A 158 9.45 7.81 16.25
N ASP A 159 8.29 8.25 16.73
CA ASP A 159 7.85 8.11 18.12
C ASP A 159 7.04 6.81 18.37
N PHE A 160 7.16 5.77 17.55
CA PHE A 160 6.36 4.55 17.71
C PHE A 160 6.71 3.72 18.94
N GLY A 161 7.90 3.89 19.52
CA GLY A 161 8.35 3.19 20.72
C GLY A 161 8.64 1.69 20.53
N SER A 162 7.95 1.00 19.61
CA SER A 162 8.20 -0.41 19.28
C SER A 162 7.78 -0.75 17.85
N LEU A 163 8.36 -1.82 17.30
CA LEU A 163 8.00 -2.36 15.99
C LEU A 163 6.53 -2.83 15.96
N GLN A 164 6.04 -3.39 17.07
CA GLN A 164 4.64 -3.79 17.18
C GLN A 164 3.70 -2.58 17.10
N ALA A 165 3.96 -1.52 17.86
CA ALA A 165 3.17 -0.29 17.80
C ALA A 165 3.17 0.33 16.38
N TYR A 166 4.31 0.27 15.70
CA TYR A 166 4.39 0.68 14.31
C TYR A 166 3.47 -0.14 13.39
N PHE A 167 3.49 -1.48 13.50
CA PHE A 167 2.64 -2.36 12.71
C PHE A 167 1.15 -2.19 13.03
N ASP A 168 0.81 -2.04 14.30
CA ASP A 168 -0.57 -1.80 14.74
C ASP A 168 -1.13 -0.49 14.16
N GLY A 169 -0.27 0.50 13.95
CA GLY A 169 -0.64 1.82 13.43
C GLY A 169 -1.17 1.78 12.00
N TYR A 170 -0.80 0.78 11.18
CA TYR A 170 -1.32 0.65 9.82
C TYR A 170 -1.97 -0.70 9.50
N SER A 171 -2.16 -1.55 10.50
CA SER A 171 -2.96 -2.76 10.38
C SER A 171 -4.42 -2.42 10.07
N ILE A 172 -5.05 -3.21 9.19
CA ILE A 172 -6.47 -3.16 8.87
C ILE A 172 -7.14 -4.54 9.07
N ALA A 173 -6.49 -5.43 9.83
CA ALA A 173 -6.99 -6.77 10.15
C ALA A 173 -8.15 -6.75 11.15
N GLY A 174 -8.83 -7.87 11.25
CA GLY A 174 -9.91 -8.07 12.22
C GLY A 174 -11.17 -7.28 11.90
N ASP A 175 -11.61 -6.45 12.82
CA ASP A 175 -12.85 -5.66 12.70
C ASP A 175 -12.63 -4.21 12.22
N ARG A 176 -11.41 -3.84 11.90
CA ARG A 176 -11.06 -2.44 11.57
C ARG A 176 -11.78 -1.92 10.32
N LEU A 177 -12.13 -2.79 9.38
CA LEU A 177 -12.89 -2.45 8.17
C LEU A 177 -14.42 -2.50 8.35
N SER A 178 -14.92 -2.95 9.51
CA SER A 178 -16.37 -3.00 9.79
C SER A 178 -17.03 -1.62 9.86
N ARG A 179 -16.21 -0.56 10.00
CA ARG A 179 -16.66 0.84 10.10
C ARG A 179 -16.49 1.63 8.81
N LEU A 180 -16.21 0.97 7.68
CA LEU A 180 -16.16 1.65 6.39
C LEU A 180 -17.52 2.20 6.01
N GLU A 181 -17.58 3.50 5.76
CA GLU A 181 -18.76 4.20 5.23
C GLU A 181 -18.66 4.38 3.71
N VAL A 182 -17.44 4.28 3.16
CA VAL A 182 -17.16 4.36 1.73
C VAL A 182 -17.24 2.95 1.14
N PRO A 183 -17.97 2.74 0.03
CA PRO A 183 -18.00 1.45 -0.66
C PRO A 183 -16.59 0.98 -1.02
N ALA A 184 -16.30 -0.29 -0.73
CA ALA A 184 -14.98 -0.84 -0.99
C ALA A 184 -15.06 -2.22 -1.65
N HIS A 185 -14.22 -2.44 -2.64
CA HIS A 185 -14.02 -3.74 -3.27
C HIS A 185 -12.60 -4.23 -3.02
N ILE A 186 -12.49 -5.45 -2.52
CA ILE A 186 -11.20 -6.08 -2.19
C ILE A 186 -11.06 -7.35 -3.04
N LEU A 187 -10.00 -7.42 -3.82
CA LEU A 187 -9.58 -8.63 -4.55
C LEU A 187 -8.35 -9.21 -3.89
N THR A 188 -8.34 -10.51 -3.64
CA THR A 188 -7.15 -11.24 -3.18
C THR A 188 -7.09 -12.63 -3.82
N ALA A 189 -5.97 -13.32 -3.67
CA ALA A 189 -5.79 -14.68 -4.16
C ALA A 189 -5.59 -15.67 -3.01
N ALA A 190 -6.15 -16.87 -3.16
CA ALA A 190 -6.00 -17.92 -2.16
C ALA A 190 -4.56 -18.45 -2.06
N ASP A 191 -3.80 -18.30 -3.14
CA ASP A 191 -2.40 -18.73 -3.29
C ASP A 191 -1.38 -17.57 -3.09
N ASP A 192 -1.81 -16.44 -2.53
CA ASP A 192 -0.91 -15.31 -2.24
C ASP A 192 0.17 -15.72 -1.20
N PRO A 193 1.47 -15.73 -1.58
CA PRO A 193 2.55 -16.16 -0.69
C PRO A 193 2.96 -15.07 0.32
N VAL A 194 2.46 -13.84 0.15
CA VAL A 194 2.85 -12.67 0.96
C VAL A 194 1.75 -12.32 1.97
N ILE A 195 0.50 -12.25 1.51
CA ILE A 195 -0.64 -11.91 2.36
C ILE A 195 -1.54 -13.13 2.53
N PRO A 196 -1.51 -13.80 3.70
CA PRO A 196 -2.27 -15.04 3.89
C PRO A 196 -3.78 -14.83 3.74
N VAL A 197 -4.41 -15.68 2.92
CA VAL A 197 -5.87 -15.63 2.68
C VAL A 197 -6.71 -15.83 3.95
N ALA A 198 -6.18 -16.49 4.96
CA ALA A 198 -6.85 -16.66 6.25
C ALA A 198 -7.18 -15.32 6.92
N GLY A 199 -6.32 -14.32 6.78
CA GLY A 199 -6.58 -12.97 7.25
C GLY A 199 -7.80 -12.34 6.60
N PHE A 200 -7.97 -12.50 5.29
CA PHE A 200 -9.14 -12.00 4.56
C PHE A 200 -10.44 -12.69 4.98
N ARG A 201 -10.40 -14.00 5.18
CA ARG A 201 -11.57 -14.77 5.66
C ARG A 201 -12.02 -14.41 7.08
N ALA A 202 -11.11 -13.86 7.87
CA ALA A 202 -11.36 -13.45 9.26
C ALA A 202 -11.80 -11.97 9.39
N LEU A 203 -11.87 -11.21 8.28
CA LEU A 203 -12.28 -9.81 8.32
C LEU A 203 -13.76 -9.65 8.67
N ALA A 204 -14.05 -8.77 9.61
CA ALA A 204 -15.38 -8.19 9.75
C ALA A 204 -15.49 -6.99 8.79
N LEU A 205 -16.36 -7.10 7.81
CA LEU A 205 -16.52 -6.10 6.75
C LEU A 205 -17.79 -5.28 6.93
N ALA A 206 -17.76 -4.03 6.52
CA ALA A 206 -18.95 -3.18 6.43
C ALA A 206 -19.91 -3.71 5.33
N PRO A 207 -21.22 -3.40 5.40
CA PRO A 207 -22.23 -3.91 4.45
C PRO A 207 -21.92 -3.63 2.98
N ASP A 208 -21.35 -2.45 2.68
CA ASP A 208 -21.01 -2.03 1.31
C ASP A 208 -19.56 -2.40 0.93
N THR A 209 -18.94 -3.32 1.67
CA THR A 209 -17.61 -3.86 1.35
C THR A 209 -17.73 -5.25 0.73
N ARG A 210 -17.18 -5.43 -0.46
CA ARG A 210 -17.13 -6.71 -1.16
C ARG A 210 -15.72 -7.29 -1.11
N LEU A 211 -15.63 -8.58 -0.80
CA LEU A 211 -14.38 -9.35 -0.82
C LEU A 211 -14.50 -10.45 -1.87
N GLU A 212 -13.59 -10.44 -2.83
CA GLU A 212 -13.42 -11.48 -3.82
C GLU A 212 -12.10 -12.22 -3.58
N ILE A 213 -12.16 -13.55 -3.49
CA ILE A 213 -11.01 -14.41 -3.30
C ILE A 213 -10.87 -15.28 -4.54
N ALA A 214 -9.94 -14.91 -5.43
CA ALA A 214 -9.60 -15.71 -6.58
C ALA A 214 -8.86 -16.99 -6.15
N PRO A 215 -9.11 -18.15 -6.79
CA PRO A 215 -8.39 -19.39 -6.46
C PRO A 215 -6.88 -19.27 -6.67
N GLN A 216 -6.47 -18.55 -7.70
CA GLN A 216 -5.09 -18.33 -8.10
C GLN A 216 -4.90 -16.86 -8.50
N GLY A 217 -3.72 -16.32 -8.27
CA GLY A 217 -3.39 -14.91 -8.56
C GLY A 217 -2.03 -14.52 -8.00
N GLY A 218 -1.52 -15.28 -7.06
CA GLY A 218 -0.30 -14.95 -6.35
C GLY A 218 -0.41 -13.57 -5.66
N HIS A 219 0.73 -12.92 -5.41
CA HIS A 219 0.73 -11.58 -4.87
C HIS A 219 0.63 -10.53 -5.97
N CYS A 220 -0.59 -10.05 -6.24
CA CYS A 220 -0.89 -9.01 -7.23
C CYS A 220 -0.64 -9.40 -8.71
N GLY A 221 -0.40 -10.67 -9.03
CA GLY A 221 -0.12 -11.12 -10.39
C GLY A 221 -1.38 -11.20 -11.25
N PHE A 222 -2.32 -12.03 -10.86
CA PHE A 222 -3.62 -12.25 -11.51
C PHE A 222 -3.53 -12.35 -13.04
N LEU A 223 -2.51 -13.07 -13.54
CA LEU A 223 -2.32 -13.25 -14.96
C LEU A 223 -3.39 -14.19 -15.53
N HIS A 224 -3.99 -13.80 -16.64
CA HIS A 224 -5.10 -14.46 -17.26
C HIS A 224 -4.85 -14.68 -18.75
N GLY A 225 -5.23 -15.88 -19.24
CA GLY A 225 -5.12 -16.22 -20.66
C GLY A 225 -3.70 -16.41 -21.19
N ALA A 226 -3.60 -16.76 -22.47
CA ALA A 226 -2.32 -16.96 -23.16
C ALA A 226 -1.55 -15.65 -23.43
N GLY A 227 -2.24 -14.52 -23.38
CA GLY A 227 -1.66 -13.18 -23.53
C GLY A 227 -1.03 -12.61 -22.25
N LEU A 228 -1.13 -13.33 -21.11
CA LEU A 228 -0.72 -12.83 -19.80
C LEU A 228 -1.38 -11.51 -19.42
N ASP A 229 -2.65 -11.33 -19.78
CA ASP A 229 -3.41 -10.13 -19.48
C ASP A 229 -3.63 -9.99 -17.97
N GLY A 230 -3.51 -8.78 -17.45
CA GLY A 230 -3.72 -8.49 -16.04
C GLY A 230 -5.21 -8.46 -15.69
N HIS A 231 -5.73 -9.50 -15.03
CA HIS A 231 -7.13 -9.52 -14.57
C HIS A 231 -7.40 -8.45 -13.52
N ALA A 232 -6.46 -8.20 -12.61
CA ALA A 232 -6.64 -7.20 -11.56
C ALA A 232 -6.80 -5.77 -12.10
N GLU A 233 -6.10 -5.44 -13.18
CA GLU A 233 -6.20 -4.13 -13.84
C GLU A 233 -7.57 -3.94 -14.51
N ALA A 234 -8.12 -4.97 -15.14
CA ALA A 234 -9.47 -4.96 -15.68
C ALA A 234 -10.52 -4.88 -14.56
N TRP A 235 -10.36 -5.69 -13.52
CA TRP A 235 -11.24 -5.75 -12.36
C TRP A 235 -11.36 -4.41 -11.62
N ILE A 236 -10.25 -3.65 -11.48
CA ILE A 236 -10.31 -2.30 -10.88
C ILE A 236 -11.10 -1.34 -11.76
N ALA A 237 -11.08 -1.54 -13.07
CA ALA A 237 -11.68 -0.61 -14.02
C ALA A 237 -13.17 -0.89 -14.31
N ASP A 238 -13.67 -2.06 -13.91
CA ASP A 238 -15.07 -2.49 -13.97
C ASP A 238 -15.83 -2.10 -12.70
#